data_d10ef19f18d0fc6d55646e9f4885ad1c
#
_entry.id   d10ef19f18d0fc6d55646e9f4885ad1c
#
_cell.length_a   1.000
_cell.length_b   1.000
_cell.length_c   1.000
_cell.angle_alpha   90.00
_cell.angle_beta   90.00
_cell.angle_gamma   90.00
#
_symmetry.space_group_name_H-M   'P 1'
#
loop_
_entity.id
_entity.type
_entity.pdbx_description
1 polymer ?
#
loop_
_entity_poly.entity_id
_entity_poly.type
_entity_poly.pdbx_seq_one_letter_code
_entity_poly.pdbx_strand_id
1 'polypeptide(L)'
;MIKAKPSEPILHPRETDHLLPSAWKSGSLKYDELKTLAEGGTGKLYTTVDKNLHRTVAYKTLHADLRDSEIETKRFLREARVTANIQHPGTLPVYELGRDREGQLFFTMKKVEGRDLRQILLDLRHEIPDVMDEFPLPRLLDILIQVCQ
;
A
#
# COMPACT_ATOMS: atom_id res chain seq x y z
N MET A 1 30.47 -20.98 -28.29
CA MET A 1 29.69 -20.17 -27.32
C MET A 1 28.26 -20.68 -27.34
N ILE A 2 27.87 -21.51 -26.40
CA ILE A 2 26.52 -22.09 -26.32
C ILE A 2 25.67 -21.05 -25.57
N LYS A 3 24.73 -20.41 -26.27
CA LYS A 3 23.74 -19.55 -25.62
C LYS A 3 22.80 -20.46 -24.80
N ALA A 4 22.86 -20.33 -23.49
CA ALA A 4 21.92 -20.98 -22.60
C ALA A 4 20.49 -20.49 -22.94
N LYS A 5 19.59 -21.43 -23.23
CA LYS A 5 18.16 -21.18 -23.41
C LYS A 5 17.61 -20.63 -22.07
N PRO A 6 16.82 -19.54 -22.05
CA PRO A 6 16.21 -19.10 -20.81
C PRO A 6 15.39 -20.26 -20.23
N SER A 7 15.62 -20.55 -18.95
CA SER A 7 14.86 -21.58 -18.24
C SER A 7 13.40 -21.17 -18.21
N GLU A 8 12.51 -22.04 -18.68
CA GLU A 8 11.07 -21.87 -18.53
C GLU A 8 10.71 -21.74 -17.05
N PRO A 9 9.72 -20.91 -16.68
CA PRO A 9 9.30 -20.77 -15.30
C PRO A 9 8.85 -22.13 -14.74
N ILE A 10 9.37 -22.48 -13.57
CA ILE A 10 9.19 -23.79 -12.91
C ILE A 10 7.75 -24.02 -12.42
N LEU A 11 6.91 -22.98 -12.37
CA LEU A 11 5.52 -23.07 -11.94
C LEU A 11 4.57 -22.97 -13.13
N HIS A 12 4.09 -24.12 -13.58
CA HIS A 12 2.93 -24.18 -14.47
C HIS A 12 1.66 -24.25 -13.61
N PRO A 13 0.67 -23.34 -13.82
CA PRO A 13 -0.64 -23.48 -13.20
C PRO A 13 -1.24 -24.85 -13.62
N ARG A 14 -1.71 -25.63 -12.65
CA ARG A 14 -2.40 -26.88 -12.95
C ARG A 14 -3.78 -26.55 -13.53
N GLU A 15 -4.27 -27.34 -14.49
CA GLU A 15 -5.61 -27.20 -15.07
C GLU A 15 -6.74 -27.27 -14.02
N THR A 16 -6.43 -27.83 -12.84
CA THR A 16 -7.35 -27.94 -11.70
C THR A 16 -7.40 -26.70 -10.81
N ASP A 17 -6.61 -25.67 -11.09
CA ASP A 17 -6.61 -24.46 -10.26
C ASP A 17 -7.70 -23.50 -10.72
N HIS A 18 -8.92 -23.72 -10.26
CA HIS A 18 -10.12 -22.94 -10.58
C HIS A 18 -10.06 -21.49 -10.07
N LEU A 19 -9.08 -21.16 -9.22
CA LEU A 19 -8.90 -19.81 -8.67
C LEU A 19 -7.98 -18.95 -9.54
N LEU A 20 -7.28 -19.55 -10.52
CA LEU A 20 -6.45 -18.78 -11.43
C LEU A 20 -7.33 -18.04 -12.45
N PRO A 21 -7.10 -16.72 -12.64
CA PRO A 21 -7.83 -15.98 -13.64
C PRO A 21 -7.52 -16.53 -15.04
N SER A 22 -8.53 -16.64 -15.89
CA SER A 22 -8.40 -17.09 -17.29
C SER A 22 -7.49 -16.16 -18.12
N ALA A 23 -7.25 -14.95 -17.66
CA ALA A 23 -6.32 -14.00 -18.24
C ALA A 23 -5.67 -13.15 -17.14
N TRP A 24 -4.35 -13.20 -17.05
CA TRP A 24 -3.57 -12.34 -16.16
C TRP A 24 -3.62 -10.89 -16.64
N LYS A 25 -3.88 -9.97 -15.71
CA LYS A 25 -3.80 -8.54 -15.97
C LYS A 25 -2.50 -7.99 -15.39
N SER A 26 -1.84 -7.09 -16.11
CA SER A 26 -0.60 -6.44 -15.66
C SER A 26 -0.81 -4.96 -15.34
N GLY A 27 0.09 -4.41 -14.53
CA GLY A 27 0.03 -3.01 -14.13
C GLY A 27 -1.29 -2.62 -13.50
N SER A 28 -1.78 -1.41 -13.79
CA SER A 28 -3.03 -0.89 -13.22
C SER A 28 -4.28 -1.68 -13.64
N LEU A 29 -4.21 -2.50 -14.69
CA LEU A 29 -5.34 -3.29 -15.19
C LEU A 29 -5.82 -4.40 -14.24
N LYS A 30 -4.94 -4.84 -13.34
CA LYS A 30 -5.29 -5.88 -12.36
C LYS A 30 -6.08 -5.34 -11.18
N TYR A 31 -6.12 -4.01 -11.00
CA TYR A 31 -6.89 -3.38 -9.95
C TYR A 31 -8.32 -3.10 -10.39
N ASP A 32 -9.24 -3.28 -9.46
CA ASP A 32 -10.65 -2.97 -9.66
C ASP A 32 -10.95 -1.48 -9.54
N GLU A 33 -12.21 -1.11 -9.41
CA GLU A 33 -12.63 0.25 -9.17
C GLU A 33 -11.91 0.85 -7.94
N LEU A 34 -11.39 2.06 -8.10
CA LEU A 34 -10.73 2.81 -7.04
C LEU A 34 -11.78 3.52 -6.17
N LYS A 35 -11.86 3.18 -4.89
CA LYS A 35 -12.71 3.86 -3.91
C LYS A 35 -11.85 4.77 -3.04
N THR A 36 -12.17 6.05 -2.99
CA THR A 36 -11.41 7.02 -2.19
C THR A 36 -11.37 6.61 -0.72
N LEU A 37 -10.19 6.52 -0.15
CA LEU A 37 -9.95 6.23 1.26
C LEU A 37 -9.57 7.49 2.02
N ALA A 38 -8.64 8.27 1.47
CA ALA A 38 -8.18 9.53 2.06
C ALA A 38 -7.57 10.43 0.97
N GLU A 39 -7.49 11.72 1.28
CA GLU A 39 -6.82 12.71 0.45
C GLU A 39 -5.85 13.51 1.34
N GLY A 40 -4.60 13.62 0.90
CA GLY A 40 -3.53 14.36 1.58
C GLY A 40 -2.95 15.45 0.69
N GLY A 41 -1.99 16.21 1.20
CA GLY A 41 -1.41 17.35 0.48
C GLY A 41 -0.67 16.98 -0.81
N THR A 42 -0.15 15.76 -0.94
CA THR A 42 0.64 15.33 -2.10
C THR A 42 -0.09 14.37 -3.03
N GLY A 43 -1.21 13.78 -2.58
CA GLY A 43 -1.88 12.78 -3.39
C GLY A 43 -3.13 12.19 -2.77
N LYS A 44 -3.72 11.27 -3.51
CA LYS A 44 -4.94 10.55 -3.11
C LYS A 44 -4.63 9.11 -2.80
N LEU A 45 -5.29 8.62 -1.76
CA LEU A 45 -5.24 7.24 -1.34
C LEU A 45 -6.59 6.59 -1.63
N TYR A 46 -6.56 5.46 -2.29
CA TYR A 46 -7.74 4.68 -2.63
C TYR A 46 -7.62 3.28 -2.02
N THR A 47 -8.75 2.62 -1.85
CA THR A 47 -8.82 1.18 -1.66
C THR A 47 -9.29 0.53 -2.95
N THR A 48 -8.72 -0.63 -3.27
CA THR A 48 -9.07 -1.41 -4.45
C THR A 48 -8.75 -2.89 -4.23
N VAL A 49 -9.22 -3.74 -5.14
CA VAL A 49 -8.92 -5.18 -5.13
C VAL A 49 -7.92 -5.51 -6.23
N ASP A 50 -6.83 -6.15 -5.84
CA ASP A 50 -5.92 -6.83 -6.77
C ASP A 50 -6.59 -8.13 -7.24
N LYS A 51 -7.06 -8.14 -8.51
CA LYS A 51 -7.82 -9.25 -9.10
C LYS A 51 -6.99 -10.51 -9.31
N ASN A 52 -5.68 -10.36 -9.45
CA ASN A 52 -4.79 -11.51 -9.64
C ASN A 52 -4.56 -12.26 -8.33
N LEU A 53 -4.51 -11.54 -7.21
CA LEU A 53 -4.20 -12.09 -5.89
C LEU A 53 -5.43 -12.13 -4.96
N HIS A 54 -6.60 -11.66 -5.43
CA HIS A 54 -7.85 -11.61 -4.67
C HIS A 54 -7.70 -10.95 -3.29
N ARG A 55 -6.94 -9.84 -3.23
CA ARG A 55 -6.69 -9.12 -1.99
C ARG A 55 -7.01 -7.64 -2.09
N THR A 56 -7.49 -7.05 -1.00
CA THR A 56 -7.68 -5.60 -0.88
C THR A 56 -6.33 -4.92 -0.62
N VAL A 57 -6.06 -3.85 -1.35
CA VAL A 57 -4.84 -3.05 -1.24
C VAL A 57 -5.17 -1.57 -1.12
N ALA A 58 -4.24 -0.80 -0.54
CA ALA A 58 -4.22 0.65 -0.65
C ALA A 58 -3.47 1.03 -1.94
N TYR A 59 -4.02 1.98 -2.69
CA TYR A 59 -3.50 2.45 -3.97
C TYR A 59 -3.30 3.96 -3.87
N LYS A 60 -2.05 4.42 -3.94
CA LYS A 60 -1.68 5.84 -3.82
C LYS A 60 -1.28 6.42 -5.16
N THR A 61 -1.77 7.64 -5.45
CA THR A 61 -1.41 8.44 -6.63
C THR A 61 -1.02 9.85 -6.24
N LEU A 62 -0.29 10.56 -7.10
CA LEU A 62 -0.13 12.00 -7.00
C LEU A 62 -1.44 12.73 -7.34
N HIS A 63 -1.64 13.94 -6.81
CA HIS A 63 -2.67 14.85 -7.31
C HIS A 63 -2.43 15.22 -8.77
N ALA A 64 -3.53 15.48 -9.49
CA ALA A 64 -3.47 15.79 -10.92
C ALA A 64 -2.63 17.05 -11.22
N ASP A 65 -2.73 18.06 -10.38
CA ASP A 65 -1.99 19.33 -10.46
C ASP A 65 -0.49 19.20 -10.13
N LEU A 66 -0.08 18.10 -9.49
CA LEU A 66 1.32 17.84 -9.14
C LEU A 66 2.03 16.90 -10.13
N ARG A 67 1.31 16.36 -11.13
CA ARG A 67 1.85 15.37 -12.08
C ARG A 67 3.03 15.90 -12.89
N ASP A 68 3.00 17.18 -13.26
CA ASP A 68 4.03 17.82 -14.07
C ASP A 68 5.19 18.38 -13.22
N SER A 69 5.07 18.33 -11.90
CA SER A 69 6.13 18.72 -10.98
C SER A 69 7.18 17.62 -10.85
N GLU A 70 8.37 17.89 -11.38
CA GLU A 70 9.51 16.98 -11.26
C GLU A 70 9.88 16.72 -9.78
N ILE A 71 9.76 17.75 -8.95
CA ILE A 71 10.06 17.66 -7.52
C ILE A 71 9.11 16.71 -6.82
N GLU A 72 7.80 16.87 -7.04
CA GLU A 72 6.78 16.02 -6.40
C GLU A 72 6.81 14.60 -6.96
N THR A 73 7.07 14.44 -8.23
CA THR A 73 7.32 13.13 -8.85
C THR A 73 8.50 12.41 -8.20
N LYS A 74 9.64 13.10 -7.99
CA LYS A 74 10.82 12.54 -7.31
C LYS A 74 10.53 12.18 -5.85
N ARG A 75 9.77 13.02 -5.13
CA ARG A 75 9.35 12.76 -3.75
C ARG A 75 8.48 11.51 -3.67
N PHE A 76 7.49 11.40 -4.54
CA PHE A 76 6.59 10.25 -4.61
C PHE A 76 7.35 8.94 -4.88
N LEU A 77 8.25 8.95 -5.87
CA LEU A 77 9.10 7.79 -6.17
C LEU A 77 10.02 7.42 -5.00
N ARG A 78 10.58 8.44 -4.32
CA ARG A 78 11.42 8.23 -3.14
C ARG A 78 10.63 7.63 -1.98
N GLU A 79 9.44 8.14 -1.70
CA GLU A 79 8.54 7.59 -0.68
C GLU A 79 8.29 6.10 -0.91
N ALA A 80 7.84 5.73 -2.12
CA ALA A 80 7.58 4.34 -2.45
C ALA A 80 8.82 3.45 -2.29
N ARG A 81 9.99 3.90 -2.78
CA ARG A 81 11.24 3.14 -2.72
C ARG A 81 11.77 2.99 -1.30
N VAL A 82 11.75 4.07 -0.51
CA VAL A 82 12.21 4.03 0.88
C VAL A 82 11.32 3.08 1.67
N THR A 83 10.00 3.23 1.57
CA THR A 83 9.06 2.35 2.27
C THR A 83 9.23 0.89 1.87
N ALA A 84 9.44 0.61 0.57
CA ALA A 84 9.65 -0.76 0.06
C ALA A 84 10.94 -1.41 0.58
N ASN A 85 11.96 -0.62 0.93
CA ASN A 85 13.26 -1.11 1.39
C ASN A 85 13.40 -1.20 2.91
N ILE A 86 12.44 -0.67 3.67
CA ILE A 86 12.45 -0.82 5.14
C ILE A 86 11.94 -2.23 5.49
N GLN A 87 12.81 -3.03 6.07
CA GLN A 87 12.49 -4.39 6.53
C GLN A 87 12.18 -4.38 8.03
N HIS A 88 10.97 -3.96 8.37
CA HIS A 88 10.52 -3.93 9.77
C HIS A 88 9.04 -4.35 9.85
N PRO A 89 8.63 -5.15 10.85
CA PRO A 89 7.24 -5.61 10.97
C PRO A 89 6.22 -4.47 11.15
N GLY A 90 6.64 -3.32 11.66
CA GLY A 90 5.82 -2.10 11.80
C GLY A 90 5.72 -1.27 10.51
N THR A 91 6.42 -1.63 9.43
CA THR A 91 6.35 -0.92 8.15
C THR A 91 5.28 -1.50 7.23
N LEU A 92 4.68 -0.64 6.40
CA LEU A 92 3.73 -1.07 5.40
C LEU A 92 4.46 -1.65 4.18
N PRO A 93 4.26 -2.94 3.83
CA PRO A 93 4.85 -3.49 2.63
C PRO A 93 4.27 -2.82 1.38
N VAL A 94 5.14 -2.29 0.54
CA VAL A 94 4.82 -1.83 -0.80
C VAL A 94 4.79 -3.04 -1.73
N TYR A 95 3.73 -3.18 -2.53
CA TYR A 95 3.55 -4.33 -3.41
C TYR A 95 3.98 -4.05 -4.83
N GLU A 96 3.74 -2.84 -5.31
CA GLU A 96 4.03 -2.45 -6.69
C GLU A 96 4.19 -0.94 -6.80
N LEU A 97 5.08 -0.51 -7.70
CA LEU A 97 5.23 0.86 -8.16
C LEU A 97 5.11 0.83 -9.69
N GLY A 98 4.22 1.64 -10.24
CA GLY A 98 3.96 1.62 -11.69
C GLY A 98 3.36 2.91 -12.23
N ARG A 99 2.93 2.82 -13.49
CA ARG A 99 2.13 3.84 -14.16
C ARG A 99 0.81 3.23 -14.60
N ASP A 100 -0.25 4.01 -14.50
CA ASP A 100 -1.54 3.62 -15.04
C ASP A 100 -1.64 3.87 -16.56
N ARG A 101 -2.83 3.67 -17.15
CA ARG A 101 -3.07 3.86 -18.58
C ARG A 101 -2.88 5.30 -19.06
N GLU A 102 -3.04 6.24 -18.16
CA GLU A 102 -2.89 7.67 -18.41
C GLU A 102 -1.46 8.15 -18.15
N GLY A 103 -0.54 7.22 -17.80
CA GLY A 103 0.85 7.51 -17.47
C GLY A 103 1.05 8.03 -16.05
N GLN A 104 -0.01 8.08 -15.22
CA GLN A 104 0.09 8.55 -13.85
C GLN A 104 0.82 7.55 -12.97
N LEU A 105 1.74 8.05 -12.15
CA LEU A 105 2.44 7.24 -11.17
C LEU A 105 1.48 6.76 -10.06
N PHE A 106 1.61 5.50 -9.70
CA PHE A 106 0.95 4.93 -8.55
C PHE A 106 1.88 3.95 -7.84
N PHE A 107 1.61 3.71 -6.56
CA PHE A 107 2.11 2.53 -5.89
C PHE A 107 1.03 1.91 -5.02
N THR A 108 1.13 0.61 -4.81
CA THR A 108 0.20 -0.13 -3.96
C THR A 108 0.92 -0.68 -2.74
N MET A 109 0.19 -0.76 -1.64
CA MET A 109 0.71 -1.20 -0.37
C MET A 109 -0.38 -1.92 0.43
N LYS A 110 0.00 -2.53 1.55
CA LYS A 110 -0.96 -3.12 2.48
C LYS A 110 -1.97 -2.07 2.93
N LYS A 111 -3.27 -2.39 2.80
CA LYS A 111 -4.32 -1.59 3.44
C LYS A 111 -4.27 -1.81 4.94
N VAL A 112 -4.15 -0.73 5.70
CA VAL A 112 -4.26 -0.74 7.15
C VAL A 112 -5.71 -0.52 7.55
N GLU A 113 -6.12 -1.17 8.61
CA GLU A 113 -7.42 -1.01 9.24
C GLU A 113 -7.24 -0.62 10.71
N GLY A 114 -8.20 0.07 11.27
CA GLY A 114 -8.16 0.54 12.64
C GLY A 114 -8.07 2.06 12.75
N ARG A 115 -7.75 2.51 13.95
CA ARG A 115 -7.61 3.94 14.29
C ARG A 115 -6.15 4.36 14.24
N ASP A 116 -5.86 5.55 13.76
CA ASP A 116 -4.53 6.11 13.85
C ASP A 116 -4.23 6.65 15.27
N LEU A 117 -2.96 6.71 15.62
CA LEU A 117 -2.54 7.17 16.95
C LEU A 117 -2.95 8.62 17.24
N ARG A 118 -3.00 9.47 16.20
CA ARG A 118 -3.44 10.87 16.36
C ARG A 118 -4.88 10.94 16.84
N GLN A 119 -5.78 10.13 16.23
CA GLN A 119 -7.18 10.08 16.65
C GLN A 119 -7.30 9.54 18.07
N ILE A 120 -6.58 8.48 18.42
CA ILE A 120 -6.54 7.94 19.78
C ILE A 120 -6.11 9.00 20.80
N LEU A 121 -5.03 9.77 20.51
CA LEU A 121 -4.56 10.83 21.39
C LEU A 121 -5.53 11.99 21.52
N LEU A 122 -6.28 12.33 20.46
CA LEU A 122 -7.35 13.33 20.52
C LEU A 122 -8.52 12.86 21.39
N ASP A 123 -8.93 11.61 21.22
CA ASP A 123 -10.01 11.02 21.99
C ASP A 123 -9.66 10.91 23.48
N LEU A 124 -8.39 10.55 23.80
CA LEU A 124 -7.86 10.58 25.18
C LEU A 124 -7.85 11.99 25.77
N ARG A 125 -7.46 13.00 24.96
CA ARG A 125 -7.50 14.40 25.41
C ARG A 125 -8.91 14.88 25.71
N HIS A 126 -9.91 14.32 25.03
CA HIS A 126 -11.32 14.60 25.27
C HIS A 126 -11.94 13.68 26.33
N GLU A 127 -11.11 12.91 27.04
CA GLU A 127 -11.52 12.01 28.14
C GLU A 127 -12.63 11.04 27.76
N ILE A 128 -12.58 10.49 26.52
CA ILE A 128 -13.53 9.49 26.05
C ILE A 128 -13.33 8.19 26.86
N PRO A 129 -14.30 7.76 27.68
CA PRO A 129 -14.09 6.67 28.65
C PRO A 129 -13.63 5.36 28.01
N ASP A 130 -14.29 4.90 26.96
CA ASP A 130 -13.95 3.65 26.28
C ASP A 130 -12.52 3.65 25.73
N VAL A 131 -12.04 4.84 25.30
CA VAL A 131 -10.66 5.00 24.76
C VAL A 131 -9.64 5.03 25.90
N MET A 132 -9.97 5.63 27.03
CA MET A 132 -9.11 5.65 28.22
C MET A 132 -8.90 4.21 28.74
N ASP A 133 -9.95 3.40 28.77
CA ASP A 133 -9.89 2.01 29.21
C ASP A 133 -9.12 1.13 28.19
N GLU A 134 -9.31 1.38 26.90
CA GLU A 134 -8.64 0.63 25.84
C GLU A 134 -7.15 1.00 25.69
N PHE A 135 -6.78 2.27 25.91
CA PHE A 135 -5.42 2.80 25.71
C PHE A 135 -4.84 3.44 26.99
N PRO A 136 -4.65 2.66 28.08
CA PRO A 136 -3.95 3.15 29.26
C PRO A 136 -2.48 3.48 28.91
N LEU A 137 -1.83 4.30 29.74
CA LEU A 137 -0.46 4.75 29.50
C LEU A 137 0.54 3.61 29.18
N PRO A 138 0.54 2.47 29.88
CA PRO A 138 1.44 1.37 29.52
C PRO A 138 1.29 0.91 28.07
N ARG A 139 0.05 0.77 27.58
CA ARG A 139 -0.21 0.37 26.19
C ARG A 139 0.27 1.40 25.17
N LEU A 140 0.14 2.69 25.47
CA LEU A 140 0.68 3.76 24.62
C LEU A 140 2.20 3.73 24.55
N LEU A 141 2.86 3.45 25.68
CA LEU A 141 4.31 3.29 25.74
C LEU A 141 4.78 2.07 24.96
N ASP A 142 4.06 0.95 25.04
CA ASP A 142 4.36 -0.26 24.24
C ASP A 142 4.26 0.02 22.73
N ILE A 143 3.22 0.75 22.31
CA ILE A 143 3.08 1.18 20.90
C ILE A 143 4.27 2.04 20.48
N LEU A 144 4.67 3.01 21.31
CA LEU A 144 5.82 3.88 21.03
C LEU A 144 7.13 3.09 20.93
N ILE A 145 7.34 2.14 21.84
CA ILE A 145 8.51 1.27 21.81
C ILE A 145 8.57 0.47 20.49
N GLN A 146 7.44 -0.10 20.05
CA GLN A 146 7.37 -0.84 18.78
C GLN A 146 7.67 0.03 17.55
N VAL A 147 7.33 1.33 17.60
CA VAL A 147 7.65 2.27 16.51
C VAL A 147 9.13 2.65 16.50
N CYS A 148 9.80 2.58 17.66
CA CYS A 148 11.22 2.96 17.80
C CYS A 148 12.20 1.80 17.53
N GLN A 149 11.71 0.58 17.37
CA GLN A 149 12.52 -0.61 17.05
C GLN A 149 12.78 -0.74 15.57
#